data_9485ccc0f1365ad83eb3fdf02fcc0750
#
_entry.id   9485ccc0f1365ad83eb3fdf02fcc0750
#
_cell.length_a   1.000
_cell.length_b   1.000
_cell.length_c   1.000
_cell.angle_alpha   90.00
_cell.angle_beta   90.00
_cell.angle_gamma   90.00
#
_symmetry.space_group_name_H-M   'P 1'
#
loop_
_entity.id
_entity.type
_entity.pdbx_description
1 polymer ?
#
loop_
_entity_poly.entity_id
_entity_poly.type
_entity_poly.pdbx_seq_one_letter_code
_entity_poly.pdbx_strand_id
1 'polypeptide(L)'
;ITTVDGTGYIQYWTDMEVYEPAVKVHVCYGNEIGFWDVRAGHTNEDWKRILNLANICVQRLNVTNAMLDVLGERVQLINTVNAFNTYCPDDIMSIMNMHDELMQIEYMMMGLVKNNAVPRNRMLGVRSWGGSPNWNGTCANFPNSEQAMLDKGVFLQNIWVFGHEFGHGNQVAQMKGAGWAEVTNNIYAQQAMYQMNNAACRLEHTEFKRQGYNDKVVADRFNAYLNDAIVKKKPYLTHEGGLVNDPEKGEYYSADPFVSLAPLWQLSLFFMLTEDAPWSKPDFWPDVHWAAIHDNNSVYTLSLIH
;
A
#
# COMPACT_ATOMS: atom_id res chain seq x y z
N ILE A 1 -4.86 33.61 -0.48
CA ILE A 1 -5.99 33.77 -1.43
C ILE A 1 -5.59 32.98 -2.67
N THR A 2 -6.24 31.87 -2.90
CA THR A 2 -6.06 31.12 -4.16
C THR A 2 -6.89 31.83 -5.23
N THR A 3 -6.27 32.14 -6.35
CA THR A 3 -6.94 32.72 -7.52
C THR A 3 -7.33 31.67 -8.56
N VAL A 4 -7.27 30.40 -8.19
CA VAL A 4 -7.56 29.25 -9.06
C VAL A 4 -8.67 28.45 -8.42
N ASP A 5 -9.66 28.05 -9.21
CA ASP A 5 -10.71 27.14 -8.78
C ASP A 5 -10.10 25.79 -8.39
N GLY A 6 -10.43 25.29 -7.22
CA GLY A 6 -9.92 24.04 -6.70
C GLY A 6 -10.46 23.70 -5.31
N THR A 7 -10.18 22.50 -4.85
CA THR A 7 -10.49 22.07 -3.49
C THR A 7 -9.44 22.59 -2.52
N GLY A 8 -9.87 23.33 -1.50
CA GLY A 8 -9.00 23.81 -0.43
C GLY A 8 -9.12 22.94 0.80
N TYR A 9 -8.00 22.61 1.42
CA TYR A 9 -7.94 21.85 2.67
C TYR A 9 -7.40 22.76 3.77
N ILE A 10 -7.97 22.61 4.97
CA ILE A 10 -7.43 23.22 6.18
C ILE A 10 -6.79 22.08 6.96
N GLN A 11 -5.48 22.14 7.09
CA GLN A 11 -4.72 21.18 7.88
C GLN A 11 -4.32 21.81 9.20
N TYR A 12 -4.61 21.08 10.27
CA TYR A 12 -4.16 21.39 11.62
C TYR A 12 -3.38 20.22 12.16
N TRP A 13 -2.20 20.49 12.69
CA TRP A 13 -1.37 19.50 13.33
C TRP A 13 -1.05 19.93 14.76
N THR A 14 -1.15 19.03 15.70
CA THR A 14 -0.82 19.28 17.11
C THR A 14 0.01 18.14 17.67
N ASP A 15 0.85 18.45 18.63
CA ASP A 15 1.44 17.45 19.50
C ASP A 15 0.35 16.89 20.42
N MET A 16 0.05 15.60 20.28
CA MET A 16 -1.07 14.95 20.95
C MET A 16 -0.91 14.87 22.48
N GLU A 17 0.27 15.15 23.00
CA GLU A 17 0.54 15.19 24.43
C GLU A 17 0.12 16.53 25.08
N VAL A 18 -0.16 17.53 24.26
CA VAL A 18 -0.54 18.87 24.72
C VAL A 18 -2.01 19.14 24.38
N TYR A 19 -2.79 19.55 25.40
CA TYR A 19 -4.14 20.03 25.14
C TYR A 19 -4.08 21.41 24.48
N GLU A 20 -4.59 21.49 23.27
CA GLU A 20 -4.70 22.73 22.53
C GLU A 20 -6.17 23.12 22.32
N PRO A 21 -6.51 24.42 22.37
CA PRO A 21 -7.86 24.86 22.12
C PRO A 21 -8.26 24.63 20.64
N ALA A 22 -9.53 24.38 20.40
CA ALA A 22 -10.04 24.21 19.05
C ALA A 22 -9.75 25.44 18.18
N VAL A 23 -9.20 25.20 16.99
CA VAL A 23 -8.97 26.24 15.99
C VAL A 23 -10.30 26.56 15.31
N LYS A 24 -10.69 27.83 15.34
CA LYS A 24 -11.86 28.33 14.60
C LYS A 24 -11.41 28.87 13.25
N VAL A 25 -11.96 28.34 12.20
CA VAL A 25 -11.71 28.80 10.83
C VAL A 25 -12.98 29.43 10.28
N HIS A 26 -12.83 30.64 9.74
CA HIS A 26 -13.90 31.35 9.07
C HIS A 26 -13.62 31.39 7.56
N VAL A 27 -14.46 30.68 6.79
CA VAL A 27 -14.41 30.67 5.33
C VAL A 27 -15.36 31.76 4.81
N CYS A 28 -14.78 32.83 4.25
CA CYS A 28 -15.57 33.96 3.75
C CYS A 28 -16.23 33.68 2.40
N TYR A 29 -15.55 32.91 1.55
CA TYR A 29 -16.02 32.56 0.22
C TYR A 29 -15.65 31.12 -0.07
N GLY A 30 -16.62 30.31 -0.46
CA GLY A 30 -16.45 28.92 -0.82
C GLY A 30 -17.76 28.15 -0.67
N ASN A 31 -17.84 27.00 -1.29
CA ASN A 31 -18.94 26.06 -1.08
C ASN A 31 -18.37 24.86 -0.32
N GLU A 32 -19.01 24.52 0.76
CA GLU A 32 -18.71 23.30 1.49
C GLU A 32 -19.20 22.11 0.67
N ILE A 33 -18.26 21.21 0.31
CA ILE A 33 -18.59 19.94 -0.36
C ILE A 33 -18.86 18.87 0.68
N GLY A 34 -18.21 18.96 1.84
CA GLY A 34 -18.27 17.97 2.90
C GLY A 34 -17.18 16.89 2.78
N PHE A 35 -17.19 16.00 3.72
CA PHE A 35 -16.32 14.81 3.78
C PHE A 35 -17.07 13.70 4.50
N TRP A 36 -16.64 12.48 4.28
CA TRP A 36 -17.15 11.33 5.01
C TRP A 36 -16.06 10.78 5.95
N ASP A 37 -16.37 10.54 7.21
CA ASP A 37 -15.41 10.07 8.22
C ASP A 37 -16.06 9.03 9.14
N VAL A 38 -15.54 7.81 9.14
CA VAL A 38 -16.01 6.74 10.02
C VAL A 38 -15.84 7.08 11.50
N ARG A 39 -14.77 7.79 11.87
CA ARG A 39 -14.51 8.20 13.27
C ARG A 39 -15.48 9.28 13.76
N ALA A 40 -16.10 10.03 12.83
CA ALA A 40 -17.19 10.93 13.14
C ALA A 40 -18.54 10.22 13.27
N GLY A 41 -18.58 8.90 13.06
CA GLY A 41 -19.79 8.09 13.12
C GLY A 41 -20.66 8.17 11.86
N HIS A 42 -20.10 8.63 10.74
CA HIS A 42 -20.83 8.69 9.47
C HIS A 42 -21.14 7.29 8.94
N THR A 43 -22.36 7.15 8.43
CA THR A 43 -22.93 5.92 7.87
C THR A 43 -23.01 5.99 6.34
N ASN A 44 -23.50 4.93 5.70
CA ASN A 44 -23.81 4.96 4.26
C ASN A 44 -24.94 5.95 3.93
N GLU A 45 -25.86 6.23 4.86
CA GLU A 45 -26.90 7.25 4.66
C GLU A 45 -26.31 8.67 4.67
N ASP A 46 -25.34 8.93 5.55
CA ASP A 46 -24.58 10.18 5.53
C ASP A 46 -23.76 10.30 4.24
N TRP A 47 -23.20 9.19 3.77
CA TRP A 47 -22.48 9.15 2.50
C TRP A 47 -23.36 9.61 1.32
N LYS A 48 -24.53 9.04 1.17
CA LYS A 48 -25.49 9.43 0.11
C LYS A 48 -25.82 10.92 0.17
N ARG A 49 -26.03 11.43 1.38
CA ARG A 49 -26.32 12.87 1.59
C ARG A 49 -25.12 13.73 1.18
N ILE A 50 -23.90 13.38 1.59
CA ILE A 50 -22.67 14.11 1.28
C ILE A 50 -22.40 14.07 -0.22
N LEU A 51 -22.51 12.90 -0.86
CA LEU A 51 -22.30 12.74 -2.29
C LEU A 51 -23.33 13.56 -3.10
N ASN A 52 -24.59 13.61 -2.66
CA ASN A 52 -25.61 14.44 -3.29
C ASN A 52 -25.28 15.95 -3.17
N LEU A 53 -24.81 16.41 -2.01
CA LEU A 53 -24.36 17.80 -1.83
C LEU A 53 -23.16 18.12 -2.72
N ALA A 54 -22.19 17.20 -2.81
CA ALA A 54 -21.05 17.34 -3.71
C ALA A 54 -21.49 17.45 -5.18
N ASN A 55 -22.46 16.65 -5.62
CA ASN A 55 -23.04 16.72 -6.96
C ASN A 55 -23.69 18.08 -7.25
N ILE A 56 -24.45 18.63 -6.29
CA ILE A 56 -25.05 19.95 -6.43
C ILE A 56 -23.98 21.02 -6.59
N CYS A 57 -22.89 20.94 -5.80
CA CYS A 57 -21.78 21.89 -5.91
C CYS A 57 -21.07 21.79 -7.26
N VAL A 58 -20.76 20.56 -7.70
CA VAL A 58 -20.15 20.28 -9.00
C VAL A 58 -20.97 20.90 -10.15
N GLN A 59 -22.28 20.68 -10.14
CA GLN A 59 -23.18 21.22 -11.18
C GLN A 59 -23.23 22.74 -11.14
N ARG A 60 -23.36 23.34 -9.96
CA ARG A 60 -23.46 24.80 -9.80
C ARG A 60 -22.17 25.54 -10.20
N LEU A 61 -21.02 24.94 -9.90
CA LEU A 61 -19.71 25.54 -10.17
C LEU A 61 -19.15 25.15 -11.54
N ASN A 62 -19.81 24.22 -12.24
CA ASN A 62 -19.33 23.64 -13.50
C ASN A 62 -17.91 23.10 -13.41
N VAL A 63 -17.59 22.40 -12.30
CA VAL A 63 -16.27 21.82 -12.03
C VAL A 63 -16.26 20.34 -12.44
N THR A 64 -15.40 19.96 -13.37
CA THR A 64 -15.38 18.57 -13.90
C THR A 64 -14.59 17.58 -13.02
N ASN A 65 -13.63 18.08 -12.24
CA ASN A 65 -12.70 17.25 -11.46
C ASN A 65 -12.75 17.60 -9.95
N ALA A 66 -13.93 17.88 -9.42
CA ALA A 66 -14.07 18.10 -7.99
C ALA A 66 -13.67 16.82 -7.22
N MET A 67 -12.82 17.00 -6.22
CA MET A 67 -12.34 15.93 -5.36
C MET A 67 -13.18 15.87 -4.09
N LEU A 68 -13.33 14.67 -3.54
CA LEU A 68 -14.00 14.42 -2.28
C LEU A 68 -13.14 13.49 -1.42
N ASP A 69 -13.09 13.80 -0.13
CA ASP A 69 -12.39 13.01 0.88
C ASP A 69 -13.31 11.98 1.53
N VAL A 70 -12.80 10.78 1.69
CA VAL A 70 -13.38 9.73 2.51
C VAL A 70 -12.34 9.18 3.47
N LEU A 71 -12.70 9.10 4.74
CA LEU A 71 -11.79 8.79 5.83
C LEU A 71 -12.26 7.54 6.58
N GLY A 72 -11.54 6.42 6.39
CA GLY A 72 -11.69 5.20 7.18
C GLY A 72 -11.02 5.30 8.54
N GLU A 73 -10.85 4.19 9.21
CA GLU A 73 -10.09 4.15 10.47
C GLU A 73 -8.59 4.39 10.25
N ARG A 74 -8.03 3.84 9.19
CA ARG A 74 -6.58 3.82 8.91
C ARG A 74 -6.19 4.47 7.60
N VAL A 75 -7.14 4.58 6.68
CA VAL A 75 -6.90 5.08 5.32
C VAL A 75 -7.76 6.30 5.05
N GLN A 76 -7.19 7.27 4.36
CA GLN A 76 -7.89 8.39 3.74
C GLN A 76 -7.77 8.24 2.24
N LEU A 77 -8.89 8.30 1.53
CA LEU A 77 -8.90 8.29 0.07
C LEU A 77 -9.41 9.63 -0.46
N ILE A 78 -8.71 10.15 -1.46
CA ILE A 78 -9.15 11.31 -2.23
C ILE A 78 -9.42 10.88 -3.66
N ASN A 79 -10.65 11.07 -4.10
CA ASN A 79 -11.06 10.71 -5.45
C ASN A 79 -12.08 11.73 -6.01
N THR A 80 -12.35 11.66 -7.31
CA THR A 80 -13.31 12.56 -7.93
C THR A 80 -14.74 12.21 -7.52
N VAL A 81 -15.58 13.23 -7.41
CA VAL A 81 -17.03 13.06 -7.18
C VAL A 81 -17.65 12.16 -8.25
N ASN A 82 -17.20 12.28 -9.50
CA ASN A 82 -17.67 11.43 -10.60
C ASN A 82 -17.31 9.96 -10.40
N ALA A 83 -16.10 9.66 -9.92
CA ALA A 83 -15.68 8.29 -9.65
C ALA A 83 -16.53 7.66 -8.51
N PHE A 84 -16.79 8.41 -7.45
CA PHE A 84 -17.67 7.95 -6.37
C PHE A 84 -19.09 7.67 -6.86
N ASN A 85 -19.66 8.54 -7.71
CA ASN A 85 -20.98 8.29 -8.32
C ASN A 85 -21.01 7.03 -9.19
N THR A 86 -19.89 6.74 -9.86
CA THR A 86 -19.82 5.63 -10.81
C THR A 86 -19.60 4.29 -10.11
N TYR A 87 -18.69 4.26 -9.13
CA TYR A 87 -18.17 2.99 -8.60
C TYR A 87 -18.61 2.71 -7.16
N CYS A 88 -18.98 3.75 -6.39
CA CYS A 88 -19.34 3.61 -4.98
C CYS A 88 -20.46 4.57 -4.54
N PRO A 89 -21.63 4.60 -5.22
CA PRO A 89 -22.69 5.56 -4.88
C PRO A 89 -23.35 5.29 -3.54
N ASP A 90 -23.42 4.03 -3.10
CA ASP A 90 -24.29 3.61 -2.00
C ASP A 90 -23.57 3.03 -0.78
N ASP A 91 -22.38 2.42 -0.93
CA ASP A 91 -21.74 1.61 0.12
C ASP A 91 -20.28 1.96 0.31
N ILE A 92 -20.00 3.17 0.76
CA ILE A 92 -18.65 3.64 1.05
C ILE A 92 -18.03 2.89 2.24
N MET A 93 -18.85 2.47 3.22
CA MET A 93 -18.36 1.78 4.40
C MET A 93 -17.65 0.47 4.04
N SER A 94 -18.21 -0.31 3.14
CA SER A 94 -17.58 -1.56 2.70
C SER A 94 -16.24 -1.33 2.00
N ILE A 95 -16.14 -0.29 1.18
CA ILE A 95 -14.89 0.07 0.49
C ILE A 95 -13.83 0.50 1.51
N MET A 96 -14.19 1.41 2.42
CA MET A 96 -13.25 1.89 3.42
C MET A 96 -12.81 0.77 4.37
N ASN A 97 -13.71 -0.13 4.76
CA ASN A 97 -13.37 -1.31 5.57
C ASN A 97 -12.33 -2.20 4.88
N MET A 98 -12.40 -2.38 3.56
CA MET A 98 -11.41 -3.19 2.82
C MET A 98 -10.03 -2.51 2.80
N HIS A 99 -9.97 -1.20 2.58
CA HIS A 99 -8.72 -0.45 2.67
C HIS A 99 -8.15 -0.45 4.09
N ASP A 100 -9.01 -0.31 5.10
CA ASP A 100 -8.61 -0.36 6.52
C ASP A 100 -8.12 -1.76 6.92
N GLU A 101 -8.72 -2.83 6.38
CA GLU A 101 -8.27 -4.21 6.56
C GLU A 101 -6.88 -4.43 5.97
N LEU A 102 -6.65 -3.97 4.73
CA LEU A 102 -5.33 -4.01 4.10
C LEU A 102 -4.29 -3.32 4.98
N MET A 103 -4.58 -2.10 5.44
CA MET A 103 -3.68 -1.34 6.28
C MET A 103 -3.50 -2.01 7.66
N GLN A 104 -4.53 -2.64 8.22
CA GLN A 104 -4.42 -3.41 9.45
C GLN A 104 -3.44 -4.58 9.30
N ILE A 105 -3.47 -5.28 8.16
CA ILE A 105 -2.52 -6.36 7.86
C ILE A 105 -1.09 -5.83 7.84
N GLU A 106 -0.85 -4.70 7.18
CA GLU A 106 0.48 -4.08 7.15
C GLU A 106 0.96 -3.67 8.55
N TYR A 107 0.10 -3.04 9.36
CA TYR A 107 0.43 -2.67 10.73
C TYR A 107 0.66 -3.88 11.65
N MET A 108 -0.04 -4.98 11.43
CA MET A 108 0.24 -6.25 12.10
C MET A 108 1.64 -6.75 11.72
N MET A 109 1.97 -6.76 10.44
CA MET A 109 3.29 -7.18 9.93
C MET A 109 4.43 -6.32 10.50
N MET A 110 4.20 -5.03 10.71
CA MET A 110 5.17 -4.12 11.33
C MET A 110 5.30 -4.31 12.86
N GLY A 111 4.46 -5.11 13.48
CA GLY A 111 4.41 -5.26 14.95
C GLY A 111 3.73 -4.10 15.66
N LEU A 112 3.16 -3.12 14.95
CA LEU A 112 2.54 -1.95 15.54
C LEU A 112 1.29 -2.30 16.35
N VAL A 113 0.48 -3.25 15.83
CA VAL A 113 -0.73 -3.71 16.53
C VAL A 113 -0.37 -4.43 17.83
N LYS A 114 0.58 -5.36 17.76
CA LYS A 114 1.06 -6.13 18.93
C LYS A 114 1.59 -5.23 20.04
N ASN A 115 2.28 -4.16 19.67
CA ASN A 115 2.93 -3.24 20.62
C ASN A 115 2.11 -1.99 20.94
N ASN A 116 0.83 -1.95 20.54
CA ASN A 116 -0.08 -0.82 20.76
C ASN A 116 0.49 0.54 20.26
N ALA A 117 1.16 0.49 19.11
CA ALA A 117 1.86 1.62 18.49
C ALA A 117 1.27 2.02 17.12
N VAL A 118 0.02 1.64 16.85
CA VAL A 118 -0.65 1.98 15.59
C VAL A 118 -0.78 3.50 15.48
N PRO A 119 -0.31 4.11 14.38
CA PRO A 119 -0.43 5.55 14.17
C PRO A 119 -1.89 6.01 14.17
N ARG A 120 -2.13 7.18 14.72
CA ARG A 120 -3.45 7.84 14.61
C ARG A 120 -3.67 8.47 13.25
N ASN A 121 -2.59 8.81 12.56
CA ASN A 121 -2.64 9.33 11.19
C ASN A 121 -3.15 8.26 10.24
N ARG A 122 -3.91 8.69 9.27
CA ARG A 122 -4.38 7.83 8.19
C ARG A 122 -3.37 7.79 7.06
N MET A 123 -3.21 6.62 6.46
CA MET A 123 -2.46 6.46 5.22
C MET A 123 -3.25 7.11 4.08
N LEU A 124 -2.62 8.00 3.34
CA LEU A 124 -3.28 8.76 2.29
C LEU A 124 -3.11 8.10 0.93
N GLY A 125 -4.23 7.75 0.29
CA GLY A 125 -4.32 7.31 -1.09
C GLY A 125 -5.02 8.37 -1.95
N VAL A 126 -4.39 8.78 -3.04
CA VAL A 126 -4.88 9.86 -3.89
C VAL A 126 -5.03 9.40 -5.34
N ARG A 127 -6.16 9.68 -5.92
CA ARG A 127 -6.31 9.62 -7.37
C ARG A 127 -5.45 10.70 -8.01
N SER A 128 -4.57 10.32 -8.90
CA SER A 128 -3.70 11.24 -9.64
C SER A 128 -3.91 11.13 -11.16
N TRP A 129 -3.31 12.07 -11.91
CA TRP A 129 -3.44 12.14 -13.36
C TRP A 129 -2.14 11.74 -14.04
N GLY A 130 -2.14 10.57 -14.68
CA GLY A 130 -1.02 10.06 -15.46
C GLY A 130 0.08 9.40 -14.61
N GLY A 131 0.94 8.65 -15.27
CA GLY A 131 2.01 7.88 -14.65
C GLY A 131 1.58 6.45 -14.24
N SER A 132 2.41 5.83 -13.43
CA SER A 132 2.12 4.56 -12.75
C SER A 132 1.80 4.81 -11.27
N PRO A 133 1.14 3.87 -10.59
CA PRO A 133 1.05 3.93 -9.14
C PRO A 133 2.42 4.15 -8.51
N ASN A 134 2.49 4.98 -7.48
CA ASN A 134 3.74 5.30 -6.81
C ASN A 134 3.52 5.90 -5.42
N TRP A 135 4.48 5.69 -4.54
CA TRP A 135 4.60 6.39 -3.26
C TRP A 135 5.50 7.62 -3.42
N ASN A 136 5.02 8.82 -3.07
CA ASN A 136 5.78 10.06 -3.22
C ASN A 136 6.43 10.57 -1.92
N GLY A 137 6.43 9.76 -0.86
CA GLY A 137 6.93 10.14 0.46
C GLY A 137 5.86 10.65 1.42
N THR A 138 4.68 11.04 0.92
CA THR A 138 3.57 11.55 1.75
C THR A 138 2.25 10.85 1.46
N CYS A 139 2.04 10.35 0.26
CA CYS A 139 0.83 9.64 -0.14
C CYS A 139 1.12 8.61 -1.25
N ALA A 140 0.27 7.63 -1.35
CA ALA A 140 0.21 6.73 -2.48
C ALA A 140 -0.64 7.36 -3.60
N ASN A 141 -0.07 7.48 -4.78
CA ASN A 141 -0.75 8.00 -5.97
C ASN A 141 -1.24 6.83 -6.82
N PHE A 142 -2.51 6.89 -7.22
CA PHE A 142 -3.16 5.86 -8.02
C PHE A 142 -3.75 6.46 -9.31
N PRO A 143 -2.91 6.65 -10.36
CA PRO A 143 -3.38 7.24 -11.61
C PRO A 143 -4.31 6.27 -12.36
N ASN A 144 -5.44 6.81 -12.84
CA ASN A 144 -6.45 6.07 -13.60
C ASN A 144 -6.93 4.77 -12.92
N SER A 145 -6.94 4.75 -11.60
CA SER A 145 -7.27 3.56 -10.79
C SER A 145 -8.56 3.74 -9.98
N GLU A 146 -9.43 4.68 -10.39
CA GLU A 146 -10.65 5.03 -9.66
C GLU A 146 -11.53 3.80 -9.40
N GLN A 147 -11.73 2.95 -10.40
CA GLN A 147 -12.50 1.73 -10.24
C GLN A 147 -11.83 0.78 -9.25
N ALA A 148 -10.52 0.58 -9.35
CA ALA A 148 -9.81 -0.29 -8.43
C ALA A 148 -9.86 0.22 -6.98
N MET A 149 -9.86 1.55 -6.78
CA MET A 149 -9.97 2.16 -5.46
C MET A 149 -11.36 2.03 -4.85
N LEU A 150 -12.43 2.00 -5.67
CA LEU A 150 -13.81 2.23 -5.22
C LEU A 150 -14.79 1.09 -5.53
N ASP A 151 -14.40 0.09 -6.30
CA ASP A 151 -15.18 -1.11 -6.59
C ASP A 151 -14.60 -2.32 -5.85
N LYS A 152 -15.41 -2.99 -5.02
CA LYS A 152 -14.97 -4.12 -4.18
C LYS A 152 -14.35 -5.26 -4.96
N GLY A 153 -14.97 -5.63 -6.08
CA GLY A 153 -14.50 -6.76 -6.89
C GLY A 153 -13.18 -6.44 -7.59
N VAL A 154 -13.05 -5.22 -8.09
CA VAL A 154 -11.84 -4.76 -8.75
C VAL A 154 -10.73 -4.49 -7.74
N PHE A 155 -11.05 -3.97 -6.54
CA PHE A 155 -10.09 -3.81 -5.44
C PHE A 155 -9.43 -5.15 -5.09
N LEU A 156 -10.21 -6.21 -4.88
CA LEU A 156 -9.70 -7.54 -4.53
C LEU A 156 -8.74 -8.10 -5.59
N GLN A 157 -8.97 -7.78 -6.87
CA GLN A 157 -8.07 -8.16 -7.94
C GLN A 157 -6.78 -7.31 -7.98
N ASN A 158 -6.79 -6.14 -7.34
CA ASN A 158 -5.70 -5.17 -7.33
C ASN A 158 -5.06 -4.97 -5.94
N ILE A 159 -5.34 -5.83 -4.97
CA ILE A 159 -4.78 -5.73 -3.60
C ILE A 159 -3.27 -5.54 -3.62
N TRP A 160 -2.58 -6.23 -4.52
CA TRP A 160 -1.13 -6.10 -4.67
C TRP A 160 -0.69 -4.65 -4.89
N VAL A 161 -1.37 -3.92 -5.78
CA VAL A 161 -0.99 -2.54 -6.12
C VAL A 161 -1.14 -1.64 -4.89
N PHE A 162 -2.25 -1.76 -4.17
CA PHE A 162 -2.48 -0.96 -2.96
C PHE A 162 -1.51 -1.33 -1.85
N GLY A 163 -1.32 -2.62 -1.57
CA GLY A 163 -0.38 -3.09 -0.56
C GLY A 163 1.09 -2.79 -0.91
N HIS A 164 1.43 -2.70 -2.19
CA HIS A 164 2.75 -2.28 -2.64
C HIS A 164 3.01 -0.79 -2.36
N GLU A 165 2.08 0.09 -2.75
CA GLU A 165 2.27 1.53 -2.59
C GLU A 165 2.15 1.97 -1.12
N PHE A 166 1.17 1.45 -0.38
CA PHE A 166 1.08 1.68 1.06
C PHE A 166 2.27 1.04 1.80
N GLY A 167 2.71 -0.14 1.34
CA GLY A 167 3.90 -0.81 1.84
C GLY A 167 5.16 0.05 1.76
N HIS A 168 5.33 0.88 0.73
CA HIS A 168 6.43 1.85 0.69
C HIS A 168 6.35 2.88 1.83
N GLY A 169 5.14 3.33 2.18
CA GLY A 169 4.90 4.23 3.32
C GLY A 169 5.22 3.58 4.66
N ASN A 170 4.99 2.28 4.79
CA ASN A 170 5.20 1.50 6.00
C ASN A 170 6.58 0.83 6.08
N GLN A 171 7.34 0.87 5.01
CA GLN A 171 8.60 0.14 4.89
C GLN A 171 9.66 0.67 5.87
N VAL A 172 10.14 -0.20 6.74
CA VAL A 172 11.16 0.10 7.73
C VAL A 172 12.49 0.42 7.04
N ALA A 173 13.09 1.57 7.36
CA ALA A 173 14.30 2.08 6.73
C ALA A 173 15.46 1.06 6.81
N GLN A 174 15.60 0.37 7.94
CA GLN A 174 16.64 -0.63 8.19
C GLN A 174 16.48 -1.88 7.30
N MET A 175 15.29 -2.11 6.75
CA MET A 175 15.01 -3.21 5.83
C MET A 175 15.14 -2.80 4.36
N LYS A 176 15.36 -1.51 4.08
CA LYS A 176 15.58 -0.98 2.74
C LYS A 176 17.03 -1.09 2.26
N GLY A 177 17.81 -2.06 2.68
CA GLY A 177 19.19 -2.20 2.22
C GLY A 177 19.35 -2.00 0.70
N ALA A 178 20.55 -1.73 0.23
CA ALA A 178 20.79 -1.46 -1.20
C ALA A 178 20.17 -2.55 -2.08
N GLY A 179 19.26 -2.16 -2.95
CA GLY A 179 18.55 -3.06 -3.84
C GLY A 179 17.25 -3.67 -3.31
N TRP A 180 16.75 -3.24 -2.14
CA TRP A 180 15.62 -3.89 -1.50
C TRP A 180 14.39 -2.99 -1.31
N ALA A 181 14.42 -1.77 -1.81
CA ALA A 181 13.27 -0.85 -1.69
C ALA A 181 12.02 -1.40 -2.36
N GLU A 182 12.15 -2.02 -3.56
CA GLU A 182 11.07 -2.67 -4.29
C GLU A 182 10.89 -4.15 -3.92
N VAL A 183 11.55 -4.62 -2.87
CA VAL A 183 11.45 -6.01 -2.39
C VAL A 183 10.72 -6.07 -1.06
N THR A 184 11.19 -5.34 -0.06
CA THR A 184 10.63 -5.45 1.29
C THR A 184 9.27 -4.81 1.46
N ASN A 185 8.89 -3.80 0.66
CA ASN A 185 7.51 -3.33 0.59
C ASN A 185 6.54 -4.42 0.09
N ASN A 186 7.01 -5.32 -0.76
CA ASN A 186 6.21 -6.41 -1.30
C ASN A 186 5.91 -7.55 -0.30
N ILE A 187 6.58 -7.58 0.86
CA ILE A 187 6.20 -8.51 1.95
C ILE A 187 4.77 -8.18 2.42
N TYR A 188 4.46 -6.89 2.60
CA TYR A 188 3.13 -6.43 3.00
C TYR A 188 2.08 -6.73 1.93
N ALA A 189 2.39 -6.40 0.67
CA ALA A 189 1.51 -6.65 -0.47
C ALA A 189 1.18 -8.15 -0.62
N GLN A 190 2.19 -9.03 -0.49
CA GLN A 190 2.00 -10.47 -0.58
C GLN A 190 1.18 -11.02 0.59
N GLN A 191 1.41 -10.52 1.80
CA GLN A 191 0.64 -10.93 2.98
C GLN A 191 -0.82 -10.48 2.87
N ALA A 192 -1.07 -9.24 2.43
CA ALA A 192 -2.42 -8.75 2.20
C ALA A 192 -3.15 -9.54 1.11
N MET A 193 -2.48 -9.80 0.00
CA MET A 193 -3.02 -10.62 -1.09
C MET A 193 -3.36 -12.03 -0.63
N TYR A 194 -2.50 -12.65 0.17
CA TYR A 194 -2.73 -13.99 0.72
C TYR A 194 -3.95 -14.03 1.65
N GLN A 195 -4.08 -13.05 2.55
CA GLN A 195 -5.17 -13.03 3.54
C GLN A 195 -6.52 -12.61 2.94
N MET A 196 -6.52 -11.61 2.05
CA MET A 196 -7.75 -11.02 1.53
C MET A 196 -8.25 -11.66 0.22
N ASN A 197 -7.42 -12.44 -0.49
CA ASN A 197 -7.77 -13.00 -1.79
C ASN A 197 -7.47 -14.51 -1.87
N ASN A 198 -8.16 -15.32 -1.04
CA ASN A 198 -8.15 -16.77 -1.08
C ASN A 198 -6.74 -17.41 -1.18
N ALA A 199 -5.83 -16.97 -0.33
CA ALA A 199 -4.44 -17.45 -0.30
C ALA A 199 -3.67 -17.22 -1.62
N ALA A 200 -4.04 -16.21 -2.40
CA ALA A 200 -3.36 -15.90 -3.66
C ALA A 200 -1.88 -15.55 -3.43
N CYS A 201 -1.02 -16.03 -4.31
CA CYS A 201 0.41 -15.77 -4.28
C CYS A 201 0.89 -15.25 -5.64
N ARG A 202 1.40 -14.01 -5.66
CA ARG A 202 1.91 -13.41 -6.91
C ARG A 202 3.18 -14.11 -7.42
N LEU A 203 3.92 -14.79 -6.56
CA LEU A 203 5.13 -15.51 -6.93
C LEU A 203 4.86 -16.77 -7.77
N GLU A 204 3.63 -17.28 -7.74
CA GLU A 204 3.19 -18.44 -8.49
C GLU A 204 2.66 -18.10 -9.90
N HIS A 205 2.59 -16.82 -10.27
CA HIS A 205 2.16 -16.44 -11.62
C HIS A 205 3.13 -16.93 -12.68
N THR A 206 2.61 -17.73 -13.60
CA THR A 206 3.37 -18.35 -14.70
C THR A 206 3.66 -17.38 -15.85
N GLU A 207 2.86 -16.32 -16.00
CA GLU A 207 3.03 -15.33 -17.06
C GLU A 207 3.87 -14.14 -16.61
N PHE A 208 5.15 -14.33 -16.49
CA PHE A 208 6.06 -13.26 -16.13
C PHE A 208 7.00 -12.94 -17.30
N LYS A 209 6.81 -11.75 -17.88
CA LYS A 209 7.77 -11.18 -18.84
C LYS A 209 8.82 -10.39 -18.07
N ARG A 210 10.04 -10.83 -18.10
CA ARG A 210 11.17 -10.12 -17.52
C ARG A 210 11.49 -8.88 -18.34
N GLN A 211 11.51 -7.70 -17.72
CA GLN A 211 12.12 -6.53 -18.35
C GLN A 211 13.61 -6.81 -18.61
N GLY A 212 14.05 -6.66 -19.86
CA GLY A 212 15.44 -6.88 -20.27
C GLY A 212 15.81 -8.32 -20.61
N TYR A 213 14.87 -9.26 -20.56
CA TYR A 213 15.06 -10.62 -21.09
C TYR A 213 14.24 -10.75 -22.37
N ASN A 214 14.87 -11.05 -23.50
CA ASN A 214 14.26 -11.24 -24.81
C ASN A 214 12.99 -12.10 -24.73
N ASP A 215 11.86 -11.53 -24.34
CA ASP A 215 10.51 -12.13 -24.26
C ASP A 215 10.40 -13.56 -23.69
N LYS A 216 11.43 -14.06 -23.02
CA LYS A 216 11.38 -15.39 -22.40
C LYS A 216 10.56 -15.36 -21.14
N VAL A 217 9.48 -16.12 -21.15
CA VAL A 217 8.67 -16.41 -19.97
C VAL A 217 9.51 -17.20 -18.98
N VAL A 218 9.71 -16.66 -17.76
CA VAL A 218 10.23 -17.44 -16.63
C VAL A 218 9.03 -18.18 -16.03
N ALA A 219 9.10 -19.50 -15.93
CA ALA A 219 7.97 -20.35 -15.60
C ALA A 219 7.25 -19.95 -14.31
N ASP A 220 7.97 -19.69 -13.24
CA ASP A 220 7.50 -19.03 -12.02
C ASP A 220 8.68 -18.48 -11.24
N ARG A 221 8.41 -17.59 -10.28
CA ARG A 221 9.46 -16.92 -9.52
C ARG A 221 10.13 -17.82 -8.49
N PHE A 222 9.42 -18.80 -7.95
CA PHE A 222 10.02 -19.81 -7.08
C PHE A 222 11.02 -20.68 -7.83
N ASN A 223 10.70 -21.13 -9.05
CA ASN A 223 11.65 -21.85 -9.88
C ASN A 223 12.84 -20.97 -10.27
N ALA A 224 12.63 -19.71 -10.60
CA ALA A 224 13.73 -18.78 -10.86
C ALA A 224 14.62 -18.62 -9.63
N TYR A 225 14.04 -18.48 -8.44
CA TYR A 225 14.77 -18.40 -7.19
C TYR A 225 15.57 -19.69 -6.93
N LEU A 226 14.92 -20.85 -6.95
CA LEU A 226 15.56 -22.13 -6.64
C LEU A 226 16.64 -22.49 -7.67
N ASN A 227 16.31 -22.44 -8.96
CA ASN A 227 17.24 -22.88 -10.00
C ASN A 227 18.33 -21.83 -10.32
N ASP A 228 18.00 -20.56 -10.35
CA ASP A 228 18.94 -19.53 -10.76
C ASP A 228 19.69 -18.94 -9.56
N ALA A 229 19.00 -18.54 -8.49
CA ALA A 229 19.67 -17.94 -7.34
C ALA A 229 20.40 -18.98 -6.46
N ILE A 230 19.73 -20.09 -6.12
CA ILE A 230 20.30 -21.09 -5.20
C ILE A 230 21.22 -22.06 -5.92
N VAL A 231 20.75 -22.74 -6.96
CA VAL A 231 21.54 -23.80 -7.64
C VAL A 231 22.66 -23.20 -8.49
N LYS A 232 22.32 -22.24 -9.36
CA LYS A 232 23.29 -21.62 -10.28
C LYS A 232 24.04 -20.44 -9.65
N LYS A 233 23.70 -20.04 -8.41
CA LYS A 233 24.29 -18.92 -7.66
C LYS A 233 24.32 -17.62 -8.42
N LYS A 234 23.27 -17.32 -9.20
CA LYS A 234 23.16 -16.07 -9.93
C LYS A 234 22.76 -14.92 -9.00
N PRO A 235 23.32 -13.71 -9.17
CA PRO A 235 23.18 -12.61 -8.23
C PRO A 235 21.82 -11.87 -8.34
N TYR A 236 20.70 -12.57 -8.53
CA TYR A 236 19.37 -11.96 -8.62
C TYR A 236 18.90 -11.30 -7.33
N LEU A 237 19.43 -11.74 -6.20
CA LEU A 237 19.01 -11.28 -4.89
C LEU A 237 19.70 -9.99 -4.44
N THR A 238 20.73 -9.53 -5.18
CA THR A 238 21.60 -8.45 -4.71
C THR A 238 21.51 -7.15 -5.49
N HIS A 239 20.70 -7.09 -6.54
CA HIS A 239 20.66 -5.91 -7.42
C HIS A 239 19.25 -5.39 -7.57
N GLU A 240 19.01 -4.17 -7.10
CA GLU A 240 17.80 -3.42 -7.34
C GLU A 240 17.87 -2.78 -8.72
N GLY A 241 16.89 -3.10 -9.59
CA GLY A 241 16.64 -2.37 -10.84
C GLY A 241 17.85 -2.18 -11.78
N GLY A 242 19.02 -2.67 -11.37
CA GLY A 242 20.24 -2.57 -12.14
C GLY A 242 20.35 -3.68 -13.20
N LEU A 243 21.10 -3.39 -14.26
CA LEU A 243 21.47 -4.40 -15.23
C LEU A 243 22.60 -5.25 -14.63
N VAL A 244 22.37 -6.56 -14.53
CA VAL A 244 23.37 -7.53 -14.08
C VAL A 244 23.92 -8.25 -15.31
N ASN A 245 25.24 -8.23 -15.46
CA ASN A 245 25.89 -8.98 -16.54
C ASN A 245 25.86 -10.49 -16.21
N ASP A 246 25.28 -11.29 -17.08
CA ASP A 246 25.42 -12.74 -17.03
C ASP A 246 26.73 -13.12 -17.75
N PRO A 247 27.79 -13.51 -17.02
CA PRO A 247 29.08 -13.80 -17.62
C PRO A 247 29.08 -15.03 -18.52
N GLU A 248 28.08 -15.93 -18.39
CA GLU A 248 27.95 -17.12 -19.24
C GLU A 248 27.29 -16.79 -20.59
N LYS A 249 26.46 -15.75 -20.63
CA LYS A 249 25.68 -15.38 -21.82
C LYS A 249 26.12 -14.06 -22.45
N GLY A 250 26.94 -13.26 -21.76
CA GLY A 250 27.29 -11.93 -22.18
C GLY A 250 26.09 -10.96 -22.27
N GLU A 251 24.98 -11.30 -21.64
CA GLU A 251 23.74 -10.53 -21.66
C GLU A 251 23.49 -9.82 -20.34
N TYR A 252 22.98 -8.59 -20.42
CA TYR A 252 22.51 -7.86 -19.24
C TYR A 252 21.05 -8.15 -18.99
N TYR A 253 20.69 -8.41 -17.74
CA TYR A 253 19.29 -8.54 -17.28
C TYR A 253 19.06 -7.71 -16.03
N SER A 254 17.84 -7.21 -15.86
CA SER A 254 17.45 -6.56 -14.62
C SER A 254 17.12 -7.60 -13.55
N ALA A 255 17.47 -7.29 -12.30
CA ALA A 255 17.02 -8.08 -11.16
C ALA A 255 15.49 -8.06 -11.08
N ASP A 256 14.92 -9.19 -10.69
CA ASP A 256 13.47 -9.31 -10.47
C ASP A 256 13.18 -9.15 -8.96
N PRO A 257 12.48 -8.09 -8.54
CA PRO A 257 12.17 -7.88 -7.13
C PRO A 257 11.32 -9.02 -6.53
N PHE A 258 10.54 -9.72 -7.36
CA PHE A 258 9.74 -10.84 -6.89
C PHE A 258 10.56 -12.12 -6.71
N VAL A 259 11.61 -12.33 -7.50
CA VAL A 259 12.58 -13.41 -7.22
C VAL A 259 13.29 -13.13 -5.91
N SER A 260 13.65 -11.87 -5.66
CA SER A 260 14.25 -11.44 -4.39
C SER A 260 13.28 -11.53 -3.21
N LEU A 261 11.98 -11.40 -3.45
CA LEU A 261 10.92 -11.59 -2.44
C LEU A 261 10.73 -13.05 -2.03
N ALA A 262 11.04 -14.01 -2.92
CA ALA A 262 10.76 -15.43 -2.69
C ALA A 262 11.31 -15.97 -1.35
N PRO A 263 12.57 -15.73 -0.94
CA PRO A 263 13.07 -16.18 0.35
C PRO A 263 12.33 -15.55 1.54
N LEU A 264 11.93 -14.29 1.43
CA LEU A 264 11.19 -13.61 2.49
C LEU A 264 9.77 -14.19 2.62
N TRP A 265 9.13 -14.49 1.50
CA TRP A 265 7.83 -15.17 1.52
C TRP A 265 7.92 -16.59 2.05
N GLN A 266 9.01 -17.31 1.76
CA GLN A 266 9.26 -18.62 2.36
C GLN A 266 9.37 -18.56 3.89
N LEU A 267 9.94 -17.48 4.45
CA LEU A 267 9.95 -17.28 5.91
C LEU A 267 8.53 -17.08 6.45
N SER A 268 7.67 -16.34 5.74
CA SER A 268 6.24 -16.21 6.10
C SER A 268 5.56 -17.59 6.11
N LEU A 269 5.73 -18.36 5.05
CA LEU A 269 5.14 -19.71 4.95
C LEU A 269 5.64 -20.64 6.06
N PHE A 270 6.93 -20.59 6.35
CA PHE A 270 7.54 -21.48 7.34
C PHE A 270 7.18 -21.12 8.78
N PHE A 271 7.25 -19.84 9.14
CA PHE A 271 7.06 -19.41 10.51
C PHE A 271 5.63 -19.01 10.84
N MET A 272 4.98 -18.24 9.97
CA MET A 272 3.69 -17.60 10.30
C MET A 272 2.48 -18.40 9.86
N LEU A 273 2.60 -19.15 8.73
CA LEU A 273 1.47 -19.80 8.09
C LEU A 273 1.45 -21.32 8.33
N THR A 274 2.41 -21.86 9.08
CA THR A 274 2.37 -23.24 9.57
C THR A 274 1.65 -23.29 10.92
N GLU A 275 0.49 -23.93 10.94
CA GLU A 275 -0.25 -24.16 12.18
C GLU A 275 0.32 -25.40 12.91
N ASP A 276 0.27 -25.36 14.26
CA ASP A 276 0.63 -26.49 15.15
C ASP A 276 2.04 -27.09 14.99
N ALA A 277 2.93 -26.43 14.27
CA ALA A 277 4.31 -26.89 14.16
C ALA A 277 5.18 -26.33 15.32
N PRO A 278 6.17 -27.12 15.82
CA PRO A 278 7.05 -26.67 16.91
C PRO A 278 7.86 -25.39 16.59
N TRP A 279 8.03 -25.09 15.30
CA TRP A 279 8.72 -23.90 14.82
C TRP A 279 7.78 -22.76 14.43
N SER A 280 6.46 -22.93 14.57
CA SER A 280 5.48 -21.87 14.28
C SER A 280 5.74 -20.63 15.13
N LYS A 281 5.82 -19.49 14.48
CA LYS A 281 5.99 -18.17 15.10
C LYS A 281 5.06 -17.17 14.40
N PRO A 282 3.79 -17.11 14.77
CA PRO A 282 2.82 -16.20 14.15
C PRO A 282 3.29 -14.74 14.16
N ASP A 283 4.09 -14.37 15.14
CA ASP A 283 4.65 -13.02 15.34
C ASP A 283 6.05 -12.85 14.70
N PHE A 284 6.48 -13.73 13.79
CA PHE A 284 7.83 -13.66 13.20
C PHE A 284 8.12 -12.28 12.59
N TRP A 285 7.33 -11.85 11.60
CA TRP A 285 7.53 -10.53 10.98
C TRP A 285 7.22 -9.37 11.92
N PRO A 286 6.15 -9.39 12.72
CA PRO A 286 5.94 -8.40 13.78
C PRO A 286 7.17 -8.16 14.65
N ASP A 287 7.84 -9.22 15.08
CA ASP A 287 9.03 -9.11 15.95
C ASP A 287 10.25 -8.62 15.17
N VAL A 288 10.47 -9.11 13.95
CA VAL A 288 11.57 -8.66 13.08
C VAL A 288 11.46 -7.17 12.75
N HIS A 289 10.29 -6.71 12.33
CA HIS A 289 10.08 -5.30 12.01
C HIS A 289 10.20 -4.41 13.25
N TRP A 290 9.61 -4.85 14.36
CA TRP A 290 9.69 -4.10 15.62
C TRP A 290 11.12 -3.95 16.13
N ALA A 291 11.91 -5.02 16.08
CA ALA A 291 13.34 -4.97 16.39
C ALA A 291 14.09 -4.04 15.43
N ALA A 292 13.82 -4.13 14.13
CA ALA A 292 14.46 -3.26 13.14
C ALA A 292 14.18 -1.77 13.36
N ILE A 293 12.96 -1.42 13.77
CA ILE A 293 12.58 -0.03 14.09
C ILE A 293 13.39 0.50 15.30
N HIS A 294 13.64 -0.32 16.31
CA HIS A 294 14.23 0.12 17.56
C HIS A 294 15.76 -0.05 17.65
N ASP A 295 16.31 -1.06 16.98
CA ASP A 295 17.73 -1.42 17.14
C ASP A 295 18.67 -0.70 16.18
N ASN A 296 18.17 0.09 15.24
CA ASN A 296 18.96 0.74 14.18
C ASN A 296 19.88 -0.21 13.37
N ASN A 297 19.60 -1.52 13.44
CA ASN A 297 20.38 -2.54 12.70
C ASN A 297 19.79 -2.79 11.32
N SER A 298 20.64 -3.03 10.33
CA SER A 298 20.16 -3.44 9.02
C SER A 298 19.63 -4.88 9.04
N VAL A 299 18.74 -5.20 8.12
CA VAL A 299 18.22 -6.57 7.91
C VAL A 299 19.33 -7.62 7.78
N TYR A 300 20.46 -7.24 7.21
CA TYR A 300 21.62 -8.14 7.09
C TYR A 300 22.20 -8.54 8.45
N THR A 301 22.12 -7.66 9.44
CA THR A 301 22.55 -7.97 10.81
C THR A 301 21.52 -8.85 11.52
N LEU A 302 20.23 -8.59 11.31
CA LEU A 302 19.15 -9.39 11.89
C LEU A 302 19.11 -10.84 11.37
N SER A 303 19.50 -11.07 10.12
CA SER A 303 19.57 -12.43 9.55
C SER A 303 20.67 -13.32 10.18
N LEU A 304 21.59 -12.74 10.93
CA LEU A 304 22.65 -13.46 11.66
C LEU A 304 22.30 -13.77 13.12
N ILE A 305 21.16 -13.29 13.62
CA ILE A 305 20.68 -13.58 14.97
C ILE A 305 19.86 -14.89 14.92
N HIS A 306 20.55 -15.99 14.98
CA HIS A 306 19.98 -17.34 15.14
C HIS A 306 20.14 -17.83 16.58
#